data_26d89f04eb4296ad96f27025b955c1d4
#
_entry.id   26d89f04eb4296ad96f27025b955c1d4
#
_cell.length_a   1.000
_cell.length_b   1.000
_cell.length_c   1.000
_cell.angle_alpha   90.00
_cell.angle_beta   90.00
_cell.angle_gamma   90.00
#
_symmetry.space_group_name_H-M   'P 1'
#
loop_
_entity.id
_entity.type
_entity.pdbx_description
1 polymer ?
#
loop_
_entity_poly.entity_id
_entity_poly.type
_entity_poly.pdbx_seq_one_letter_code
_entity_poly.pdbx_strand_id
1 'polypeptide(L)'
;MNKRERISQWLAEATGEDVNQPDVESHPYYCVFFRCWNEQRYYEAHDVLEQLWLNTKSSDSDFFKGLIQAAGAFVHLQKHFEHPSHAKHSRRLSPAVRLFRLANKNLSQFAPRYHALNVAAFCQLLRGFADRIVESDYKTNPWSPETAPRLRLHVTQEVVLDDPAR
;
A
#
# COMPACT_ATOMS: atom_id res chain seq x y z
N MET A 1 -24.42 -6.77 -6.55
CA MET A 1 -23.06 -6.57 -7.10
C MET A 1 -22.05 -7.06 -6.06
N ASN A 2 -21.26 -8.05 -6.43
CA ASN A 2 -20.25 -8.55 -5.52
C ASN A 2 -19.06 -7.58 -5.45
N LYS A 3 -18.16 -7.83 -4.50
CA LYS A 3 -17.00 -6.96 -4.25
C LYS A 3 -16.07 -6.84 -5.47
N ARG A 4 -15.84 -7.94 -6.19
CA ARG A 4 -15.01 -7.94 -7.41
C ARG A 4 -15.60 -7.07 -8.50
N GLU A 5 -16.91 -7.13 -8.68
CA GLU A 5 -17.63 -6.30 -9.67
C GLU A 5 -17.52 -4.81 -9.33
N ARG A 6 -17.66 -4.45 -8.05
CA ARG A 6 -17.51 -3.05 -7.61
C ARG A 6 -16.10 -2.52 -7.85
N ILE A 7 -15.10 -3.31 -7.57
CA ILE A 7 -13.68 -2.93 -7.81
C ILE A 7 -13.43 -2.82 -9.30
N SER A 8 -13.90 -3.77 -10.10
CA SER A 8 -13.73 -3.74 -11.56
C SER A 8 -14.43 -2.53 -12.18
N GLN A 9 -15.64 -2.22 -11.74
CA GLN A 9 -16.38 -1.04 -12.21
C GLN A 9 -15.67 0.25 -11.83
N TRP A 10 -15.23 0.34 -10.60
CA TRP A 10 -14.50 1.51 -10.11
C TRP A 10 -13.15 1.70 -10.82
N LEU A 11 -12.43 0.62 -11.10
CA LEU A 11 -11.20 0.65 -11.89
C LEU A 11 -11.46 1.12 -13.32
N ALA A 12 -12.52 0.64 -13.96
CA ALA A 12 -12.89 1.07 -15.29
C ALA A 12 -13.22 2.58 -15.34
N GLU A 13 -13.90 3.10 -14.32
CA GLU A 13 -14.20 4.53 -14.19
C GLU A 13 -12.93 5.37 -13.91
N ALA A 14 -12.01 4.85 -13.11
CA ALA A 14 -10.81 5.57 -12.69
C ALA A 14 -9.70 5.60 -13.76
N THR A 15 -9.64 4.60 -14.66
CA THR A 15 -8.49 4.36 -15.52
C THR A 15 -8.75 4.63 -17.01
N GLY A 16 -10.00 4.79 -17.43
CA GLY A 16 -10.30 4.81 -18.87
C GLY A 16 -9.99 3.48 -19.55
N GLU A 17 -10.16 3.42 -20.87
CA GLU A 17 -10.15 2.16 -21.63
C GLU A 17 -8.76 1.63 -21.99
N ASP A 18 -7.68 2.36 -21.79
CA ASP A 18 -6.36 1.95 -22.27
C ASP A 18 -5.45 1.44 -21.13
N VAL A 19 -5.40 0.11 -21.00
CA VAL A 19 -4.64 -0.60 -19.97
C VAL A 19 -3.26 -1.06 -20.51
N ASN A 20 -2.90 -0.71 -21.72
CA ASN A 20 -1.68 -1.19 -22.37
C ASN A 20 -0.46 -0.33 -22.01
N GLN A 21 -0.20 -0.19 -20.70
CA GLN A 21 0.93 0.59 -20.18
C GLN A 21 2.13 -0.34 -19.92
N PRO A 22 3.31 -0.11 -20.53
CA PRO A 22 4.48 -0.93 -20.30
C PRO A 22 5.12 -0.73 -18.92
N ASP A 23 4.91 0.42 -18.27
CA ASP A 23 5.56 0.79 -17.02
C ASP A 23 4.65 0.55 -15.82
N VAL A 24 5.17 -0.12 -14.79
CA VAL A 24 4.44 -0.33 -13.52
C VAL A 24 4.03 0.99 -12.89
N GLU A 25 4.92 1.99 -12.92
CA GLU A 25 4.69 3.33 -12.35
C GLU A 25 3.48 4.05 -12.96
N SER A 26 3.17 3.75 -14.21
CA SER A 26 2.02 4.30 -14.94
C SER A 26 0.83 3.34 -14.98
N HIS A 27 0.98 2.13 -14.46
CA HIS A 27 -0.10 1.15 -14.48
C HIS A 27 -1.27 1.62 -13.60
N PRO A 28 -2.49 1.63 -14.14
CA PRO A 28 -3.66 2.15 -13.41
C PRO A 28 -3.85 1.53 -12.03
N TYR A 29 -3.71 0.22 -11.89
CA TYR A 29 -3.90 -0.48 -10.62
C TYR A 29 -2.84 -0.10 -9.59
N TYR A 30 -1.60 0.10 -10.02
CA TYR A 30 -0.52 0.56 -9.17
C TYR A 30 -0.78 1.98 -8.65
N CYS A 31 -1.16 2.89 -9.53
CA CYS A 31 -1.48 4.28 -9.16
C CYS A 31 -2.69 4.36 -8.23
N VAL A 32 -3.71 3.55 -8.50
CA VAL A 32 -4.92 3.48 -7.67
C VAL A 32 -4.65 2.92 -6.29
N PHE A 33 -3.72 1.98 -6.16
CA PHE A 33 -3.27 1.51 -4.84
C PHE A 33 -2.85 2.67 -3.94
N PHE A 34 -1.99 3.56 -4.42
CA PHE A 34 -1.49 4.70 -3.63
C PHE A 34 -2.58 5.73 -3.37
N ARG A 35 -3.47 5.95 -4.32
CA ARG A 35 -4.63 6.81 -4.12
C ARG A 35 -5.54 6.28 -3.01
N CYS A 36 -5.89 5.01 -3.04
CA CYS A 36 -6.66 4.35 -1.99
C CYS A 36 -5.97 4.43 -0.65
N TRP A 37 -4.66 4.14 -0.61
CA TRP A 37 -3.85 4.25 0.60
C TRP A 37 -3.97 5.64 1.23
N ASN A 38 -3.78 6.67 0.44
CA ASN A 38 -3.82 8.06 0.91
C ASN A 38 -5.23 8.52 1.33
N GLU A 39 -6.27 7.89 0.79
CA GLU A 39 -7.65 8.09 1.21
C GLU A 39 -8.04 7.19 2.40
N GLN A 40 -7.09 6.46 2.98
CA GLN A 40 -7.32 5.52 4.08
C GLN A 40 -8.29 4.38 3.72
N ARG A 41 -8.33 4.02 2.47
CA ARG A 41 -9.11 2.93 1.90
C ARG A 41 -8.19 1.71 1.71
N TYR A 42 -7.65 1.23 2.81
CA TYR A 42 -6.62 0.18 2.78
C TYR A 42 -7.13 -1.16 2.23
N TYR A 43 -8.38 -1.46 2.47
CA TYR A 43 -8.99 -2.69 1.98
C TYR A 43 -9.11 -2.67 0.46
N GLU A 44 -9.56 -1.56 -0.11
CA GLU A 44 -9.62 -1.38 -1.56
C GLU A 44 -8.23 -1.31 -2.18
N ALA A 45 -7.27 -0.68 -1.52
CA ALA A 45 -5.87 -0.68 -1.94
C ALA A 45 -5.34 -2.11 -2.06
N HIS A 46 -5.53 -2.92 -1.04
CA HIS A 46 -5.19 -4.34 -1.02
C HIS A 46 -5.78 -5.07 -2.23
N ASP A 47 -7.08 -4.94 -2.45
CA ASP A 47 -7.79 -5.69 -3.47
C ASP A 47 -7.40 -5.28 -4.90
N VAL A 48 -7.20 -4.00 -5.13
CA VAL A 48 -6.75 -3.47 -6.42
C VAL A 48 -5.40 -4.04 -6.82
N LEU A 49 -4.44 -4.00 -5.91
CA LEU A 49 -3.09 -4.45 -6.20
C LEU A 49 -3.01 -5.98 -6.30
N GLU A 50 -3.88 -6.69 -5.58
CA GLU A 50 -4.00 -8.14 -5.70
C GLU A 50 -4.34 -8.56 -7.14
N GLN A 51 -5.17 -7.78 -7.86
CA GLN A 51 -5.47 -8.06 -9.26
C GLN A 51 -4.22 -7.98 -10.14
N LEU A 52 -3.38 -6.98 -9.91
CA LEU A 52 -2.10 -6.86 -10.62
C LEU A 52 -1.14 -7.99 -10.22
N TRP A 53 -1.05 -8.30 -8.94
CA TRP A 53 -0.19 -9.37 -8.43
C TRP A 53 -0.54 -10.75 -8.99
N LEU A 54 -1.82 -11.09 -9.08
CA LEU A 54 -2.29 -12.38 -9.60
C LEU A 54 -1.86 -12.61 -11.07
N ASN A 55 -1.68 -11.53 -11.85
CA ASN A 55 -1.26 -11.59 -13.24
C ASN A 55 0.24 -11.38 -13.43
N THR A 56 0.99 -11.20 -12.35
CA THR A 56 2.44 -10.92 -12.39
C THR A 56 3.24 -12.18 -12.17
N LYS A 57 4.12 -12.52 -13.12
CA LYS A 57 5.01 -13.69 -13.06
C LYS A 57 6.49 -13.32 -12.97
N SER A 58 6.81 -12.04 -12.86
CA SER A 58 8.18 -11.53 -12.77
C SER A 58 8.63 -11.38 -11.32
N SER A 59 9.87 -10.89 -11.13
CA SER A 59 10.40 -10.50 -9.82
C SER A 59 9.56 -9.44 -9.10
N ASP A 60 8.74 -8.67 -9.84
CA ASP A 60 7.79 -7.71 -9.27
C ASP A 60 6.70 -8.35 -8.41
N SER A 61 6.49 -9.66 -8.55
CA SER A 61 5.50 -10.39 -7.73
C SER A 61 5.74 -10.20 -6.23
N ASP A 62 6.98 -10.33 -5.76
CA ASP A 62 7.31 -10.13 -4.34
C ASP A 62 7.15 -8.68 -3.89
N PHE A 63 7.43 -7.74 -4.79
CA PHE A 63 7.20 -6.31 -4.54
C PHE A 63 5.72 -6.00 -4.32
N PHE A 64 4.87 -6.45 -5.22
CA PHE A 64 3.42 -6.26 -5.07
C PHE A 64 2.88 -6.98 -3.85
N LYS A 65 3.35 -8.19 -3.59
CA LYS A 65 2.98 -8.95 -2.39
C LYS A 65 3.30 -8.18 -1.11
N GLY A 66 4.48 -7.57 -1.04
CA GLY A 66 4.87 -6.73 0.10
C GLY A 66 3.96 -5.54 0.31
N LEU A 67 3.58 -4.83 -0.77
CA LEU A 67 2.64 -3.72 -0.71
C LEU A 67 1.25 -4.16 -0.26
N ILE A 68 0.77 -5.31 -0.77
CA ILE A 68 -0.51 -5.89 -0.38
C ILE A 68 -0.53 -6.24 1.12
N GLN A 69 0.55 -6.85 1.61
CA GLN A 69 0.71 -7.18 3.02
C GLN A 69 0.74 -5.93 3.91
N ALA A 70 1.41 -4.87 3.47
CA ALA A 70 1.41 -3.58 4.16
C ALA A 70 0.00 -3.01 4.26
N ALA A 71 -0.75 -2.99 3.16
CA ALA A 71 -2.14 -2.53 3.18
C ALA A 71 -3.00 -3.39 4.13
N GLY A 72 -2.82 -4.70 4.12
CA GLY A 72 -3.50 -5.62 5.04
C GLY A 72 -3.21 -5.31 6.52
N ALA A 73 -1.96 -4.96 6.84
CA ALA A 73 -1.61 -4.53 8.19
C ALA A 73 -2.39 -3.29 8.61
N PHE A 74 -2.51 -2.29 7.73
CA PHE A 74 -3.28 -1.07 8.02
C PHE A 74 -4.78 -1.34 8.06
N VAL A 75 -5.31 -2.31 7.32
CA VAL A 75 -6.69 -2.77 7.52
C VAL A 75 -6.92 -3.23 8.95
N HIS A 76 -6.00 -4.01 9.52
CA HIS A 76 -6.11 -4.45 10.91
C HIS A 76 -6.07 -3.29 11.89
N LEU A 77 -5.17 -2.32 11.68
CA LEU A 77 -5.08 -1.14 12.55
C LEU A 77 -6.34 -0.27 12.49
N GLN A 78 -6.87 -0.06 11.29
CA GLN A 78 -8.10 0.70 11.07
C GLN A 78 -9.31 0.05 11.75
N LYS A 79 -9.46 -1.26 11.59
CA LYS A 79 -10.54 -2.02 12.23
C LYS A 79 -10.45 -2.02 13.75
N HIS A 80 -9.24 -2.14 14.29
CA HIS A 80 -9.01 -2.01 15.72
C HIS A 80 -9.39 -0.62 16.23
N PHE A 81 -9.03 0.43 15.51
CA PHE A 81 -9.34 1.82 15.86
C PHE A 81 -10.86 2.07 15.87
N GLU A 82 -11.56 1.60 14.84
CA GLU A 82 -13.01 1.79 14.71
C GLU A 82 -13.81 0.96 15.71
N HIS A 83 -13.28 -0.19 16.14
CA HIS A 83 -13.99 -1.16 16.98
C HIS A 83 -13.10 -1.69 18.12
N PRO A 84 -12.59 -0.81 19.02
CA PRO A 84 -11.58 -1.23 20.01
C PRO A 84 -12.13 -2.20 21.06
N SER A 85 -13.44 -2.21 21.29
CA SER A 85 -14.10 -3.09 22.26
C SER A 85 -14.75 -4.33 21.63
N HIS A 86 -14.69 -4.48 20.30
CA HIS A 86 -15.26 -5.63 19.63
C HIS A 86 -14.40 -6.87 19.83
N ALA A 87 -14.99 -8.00 20.22
CA ALA A 87 -14.26 -9.23 20.54
C ALA A 87 -13.34 -9.70 19.41
N LYS A 88 -13.76 -9.53 18.15
CA LYS A 88 -12.97 -9.88 16.96
C LYS A 88 -11.95 -8.80 16.59
N HIS A 89 -12.38 -7.52 16.57
CA HIS A 89 -11.55 -6.42 16.05
C HIS A 89 -10.56 -5.86 17.06
N SER A 90 -10.75 -6.10 18.35
CA SER A 90 -9.79 -5.71 19.40
C SER A 90 -8.50 -6.54 19.40
N ARG A 91 -8.48 -7.67 18.69
CA ARG A 91 -7.33 -8.59 18.62
C ARG A 91 -6.51 -8.45 17.34
N ARG A 92 -6.61 -7.33 16.65
CA ARG A 92 -5.99 -7.15 15.33
C ARG A 92 -4.55 -6.66 15.36
N LEU A 93 -4.03 -6.26 16.52
CA LEU A 93 -2.66 -5.74 16.60
C LEU A 93 -1.60 -6.81 16.34
N SER A 94 -1.79 -8.02 16.84
CA SER A 94 -0.86 -9.12 16.59
C SER A 94 -0.79 -9.54 15.11
N PRO A 95 -1.91 -9.78 14.41
CA PRO A 95 -1.84 -10.04 12.97
C PRO A 95 -1.30 -8.87 12.16
N ALA A 96 -1.52 -7.62 12.59
CA ALA A 96 -0.92 -6.45 11.95
C ALA A 96 0.61 -6.51 12.01
N VAL A 97 1.19 -6.81 13.16
CA VAL A 97 2.65 -6.92 13.32
C VAL A 97 3.21 -8.01 12.41
N ARG A 98 2.55 -9.16 12.32
CA ARG A 98 2.98 -10.24 11.40
C ARG A 98 3.01 -9.76 9.94
N LEU A 99 1.98 -9.05 9.51
CA LEU A 99 1.92 -8.51 8.15
C LEU A 99 2.96 -7.40 7.91
N PHE A 100 3.22 -6.53 8.88
CA PHE A 100 4.30 -5.55 8.79
C PHE A 100 5.66 -6.22 8.57
N ARG A 101 5.94 -7.29 9.29
CA ARG A 101 7.20 -8.04 9.17
C ARG A 101 7.32 -8.75 7.83
N LEU A 102 6.25 -9.37 7.35
CA LEU A 102 6.22 -10.01 6.03
C LEU A 102 6.38 -8.99 4.91
N ALA A 103 5.67 -7.87 4.98
CA ALA A 103 5.80 -6.77 4.03
C ALA A 103 7.24 -6.26 3.97
N ASN A 104 7.86 -6.05 5.12
CA ASN A 104 9.23 -5.57 5.21
C ASN A 104 10.22 -6.57 4.58
N LYS A 105 10.06 -7.85 4.85
CA LYS A 105 10.88 -8.90 4.25
C LYS A 105 10.78 -8.90 2.72
N ASN A 106 9.57 -8.80 2.18
CA ASN A 106 9.37 -8.79 0.74
C ASN A 106 9.87 -7.49 0.08
N LEU A 107 9.62 -6.34 0.72
CA LEU A 107 9.96 -5.03 0.15
C LEU A 107 11.45 -4.68 0.28
N SER A 108 12.13 -5.11 1.33
CA SER A 108 13.53 -4.72 1.58
C SER A 108 14.48 -5.11 0.46
N GLN A 109 14.17 -6.15 -0.32
CA GLN A 109 14.95 -6.56 -1.50
C GLN A 109 14.98 -5.48 -2.60
N PHE A 110 14.00 -4.58 -2.60
CA PHE A 110 13.81 -3.56 -3.64
C PHE A 110 14.27 -2.17 -3.18
N ALA A 111 14.84 -2.07 -1.98
CA ALA A 111 15.40 -0.81 -1.49
C ALA A 111 16.66 -0.42 -2.30
N PRO A 112 16.99 0.88 -2.41
CA PRO A 112 16.33 2.02 -1.78
C PRO A 112 15.08 2.52 -2.52
N ARG A 113 15.01 2.35 -3.83
CA ARG A 113 13.91 2.81 -4.69
C ARG A 113 13.53 1.75 -5.70
N TYR A 114 12.23 1.64 -5.92
CA TYR A 114 11.69 0.72 -6.93
C TYR A 114 10.32 1.21 -7.39
N HIS A 115 10.09 1.21 -8.70
CA HIS A 115 8.83 1.68 -9.29
C HIS A 115 8.32 3.01 -8.68
N ALA A 116 9.21 4.01 -8.67
CA ALA A 116 8.93 5.36 -8.16
C ALA A 116 8.61 5.45 -6.66
N LEU A 117 8.68 4.35 -5.92
CA LEU A 117 8.49 4.32 -4.48
C LEU A 117 9.83 4.39 -3.75
N ASN A 118 9.91 5.23 -2.72
CA ASN A 118 11.02 5.18 -1.77
C ASN A 118 10.83 4.00 -0.83
N VAL A 119 11.34 2.85 -1.24
CA VAL A 119 11.16 1.57 -0.53
C VAL A 119 11.86 1.61 0.82
N ALA A 120 13.06 2.20 0.90
CA ALA A 120 13.80 2.30 2.16
C ALA A 120 13.00 3.06 3.23
N ALA A 121 12.43 4.21 2.87
CA ALA A 121 11.59 5.00 3.77
C ALA A 121 10.30 4.25 4.15
N PHE A 122 9.69 3.56 3.20
CA PHE A 122 8.48 2.78 3.47
C PHE A 122 8.74 1.61 4.42
N CYS A 123 9.82 0.86 4.21
CA CYS A 123 10.23 -0.20 5.13
C CYS A 123 10.49 0.33 6.54
N GLN A 124 11.13 1.49 6.66
CA GLN A 124 11.35 2.14 7.95
C GLN A 124 10.03 2.52 8.63
N LEU A 125 9.08 3.05 7.88
CA LEU A 125 7.72 3.35 8.35
C LEU A 125 7.04 2.09 8.91
N LEU A 126 7.06 0.98 8.17
CA LEU A 126 6.44 -0.27 8.58
C LEU A 126 7.07 -0.83 9.85
N ARG A 127 8.40 -0.78 9.96
CA ARG A 127 9.11 -1.18 11.18
C ARG A 127 8.72 -0.31 12.37
N GLY A 128 8.60 1.01 12.15
CA GLY A 128 8.20 1.95 13.20
C GLY A 128 6.81 1.64 13.77
N PHE A 129 5.85 1.31 12.91
CA PHE A 129 4.51 0.89 13.36
C PHE A 129 4.56 -0.42 14.14
N ALA A 130 5.25 -1.43 13.62
CA ALA A 130 5.39 -2.72 14.30
C ALA A 130 6.07 -2.56 15.67
N ASP A 131 7.16 -1.82 15.73
CA ASP A 131 7.93 -1.61 16.98
C ASP A 131 7.09 -0.91 18.04
N ARG A 132 6.32 0.10 17.68
CA ARG A 132 5.43 0.80 18.63
C ARG A 132 4.36 -0.13 19.20
N ILE A 133 3.82 -1.03 18.40
CA ILE A 133 2.85 -2.02 18.87
C ILE A 133 3.51 -2.98 19.86
N VAL A 134 4.67 -3.54 19.48
CA VAL A 134 5.42 -4.50 20.32
C VAL A 134 5.87 -3.87 21.62
N GLU A 135 6.43 -2.66 21.57
CA GLU A 135 6.89 -1.91 22.78
C GLU A 135 5.75 -1.61 23.75
N SER A 136 4.52 -1.46 23.27
CA SER A 136 3.33 -1.29 24.09
C SER A 136 2.76 -2.61 24.65
N ASP A 137 3.43 -3.73 24.39
CA ASP A 137 2.94 -5.09 24.67
C ASP A 137 1.57 -5.36 24.03
N TYR A 138 1.43 -4.95 22.75
CA TYR A 138 0.22 -5.11 21.94
C TYR A 138 -1.03 -4.42 22.53
N LYS A 139 -0.82 -3.33 23.29
CA LYS A 139 -1.92 -2.59 23.94
C LYS A 139 -2.29 -1.31 23.20
N THR A 140 -1.36 -0.71 22.48
CA THR A 140 -1.55 0.59 21.83
C THR A 140 -1.55 0.45 20.32
N ASN A 141 -2.58 1.00 19.68
CA ASN A 141 -2.64 1.18 18.24
C ASN A 141 -1.99 2.50 17.84
N PRO A 142 -0.86 2.48 17.13
CA PRO A 142 -0.17 3.71 16.71
C PRO A 142 -0.86 4.43 15.55
N TRP A 143 -1.91 3.85 14.98
CA TRP A 143 -2.63 4.43 13.85
C TRP A 143 -3.85 5.23 14.32
N SER A 144 -4.07 6.38 13.70
CA SER A 144 -5.31 7.15 13.78
C SER A 144 -5.58 7.82 12.42
N PRO A 145 -6.83 8.23 12.14
CA PRO A 145 -7.12 8.95 10.89
C PRO A 145 -6.31 10.23 10.71
N GLU A 146 -6.01 10.94 11.79
CA GLU A 146 -5.28 12.21 11.77
C GLU A 146 -3.79 12.03 11.49
N THR A 147 -3.21 10.91 11.90
CA THR A 147 -1.78 10.63 11.78
C THR A 147 -1.47 9.53 10.77
N ALA A 148 -2.47 9.10 10.01
CA ALA A 148 -2.31 8.05 9.00
C ALA A 148 -1.22 8.42 7.99
N PRO A 149 -0.27 7.50 7.69
CA PRO A 149 0.83 7.80 6.81
C PRO A 149 0.36 7.94 5.36
N ARG A 150 0.90 8.91 4.66
CA ARG A 150 0.67 9.12 3.23
C ARG A 150 1.87 8.64 2.44
N LEU A 151 1.63 8.10 1.26
CA LEU A 151 2.66 7.65 0.34
C LEU A 151 2.62 8.50 -0.92
N ARG A 152 3.79 8.90 -1.40
CA ARG A 152 3.93 9.64 -2.65
C ARG A 152 4.87 8.88 -3.56
N LEU A 153 4.45 8.67 -4.81
CA LEU A 153 5.33 8.19 -5.85
C LEU A 153 6.19 9.35 -6.35
N HIS A 154 7.50 9.12 -6.40
CA HIS A 154 8.45 10.05 -6.99
C HIS A 154 8.66 9.67 -8.46
N VAL A 155 7.71 10.04 -9.30
CA VAL A 155 7.90 9.92 -10.74
C VAL A 155 9.04 10.86 -11.11
N THR A 156 10.11 10.32 -11.70
CA THR A 156 11.13 11.12 -12.33
C THR A 156 10.46 11.78 -13.53
N GLN A 157 9.94 12.99 -13.34
CA GLN A 157 9.69 13.84 -14.47
C GLN A 157 11.06 14.00 -15.14
N GLU A 158 11.19 13.56 -16.38
CA GLU A 158 12.21 14.12 -17.23
C GLU A 158 12.00 15.63 -17.15
N VAL A 159 12.93 16.29 -16.46
CA VAL A 159 13.01 17.73 -16.52
C VAL A 159 13.35 17.99 -17.98
N VAL A 160 12.32 18.29 -18.78
CA VAL A 160 12.53 18.99 -20.03
C VAL A 160 13.11 20.32 -19.57
N LEU A 161 14.44 20.39 -19.58
CA LEU A 161 15.14 21.66 -19.46
C LEU A 161 14.59 22.48 -20.60
N ASP A 162 13.69 23.39 -20.29
CA ASP A 162 13.34 24.46 -21.21
C ASP A 162 14.66 25.09 -21.62
N ASP A 163 14.94 24.97 -22.90
CA ASP A 163 16.15 25.56 -23.49
C ASP A 163 16.14 27.07 -23.17
N PRO A 164 17.09 27.55 -22.37
CA PRO A 164 17.11 28.97 -21.99
C PRO A 164 17.35 29.89 -23.18
N ALA A 165 17.43 29.37 -24.38
CA ALA A 165 17.59 30.12 -25.63
C ALA A 165 16.26 30.43 -26.33
N ARG A 166 15.11 30.19 -25.70
CA ARG A 166 13.81 30.58 -26.23
C ARG A 166 13.26 31.81 -25.54
#